data_d2ac20b405b8f0ccc2ed33e25c75873a
#
_entry.id   d2ac20b405b8f0ccc2ed33e25c75873a
#
_cell.length_a   1.000
_cell.length_b   1.000
_cell.length_c   1.000
_cell.angle_alpha   90.00
_cell.angle_beta   90.00
_cell.angle_gamma   90.00
#
_symmetry.space_group_name_H-M   'P 1'
#
loop_
_entity.id
_entity.type
_entity.pdbx_description
1 polymer ?
#
loop_
_entity_poly.entity_id
_entity_poly.type
_entity_poly.pdbx_seq_one_letter_code
_entity_poly.pdbx_strand_id
1 'polypeptide(L)'
;MNREPQIQVFRIAHSDGSYIEVSNLGARWLSWVVSDGNGKYSDILLGYPTVLDYLQDDCYMGAIVGRFANRIGGATFSLEDHEYTLEKNDGANTNHGGYSGFHSKIWKG
;
A
#
# COMPACT_ATOMS: atom_id res chain seq x y z
N MET A 1 -14.56 -21.37 -8.78
CA MET A 1 -13.83 -20.56 -9.76
C MET A 1 -13.09 -19.45 -9.03
N ASN A 2 -11.77 -19.48 -9.11
CA ASN A 2 -10.95 -18.40 -8.60
C ASN A 2 -11.04 -17.23 -9.59
N ARG A 3 -11.79 -16.21 -9.24
CA ARG A 3 -11.70 -14.94 -9.95
C ARG A 3 -10.44 -14.23 -9.47
N GLU A 4 -9.54 -13.93 -10.39
CA GLU A 4 -8.46 -13.01 -10.08
C GLU A 4 -9.04 -11.69 -9.59
N PRO A 5 -8.47 -11.09 -8.54
CA PRO A 5 -8.95 -9.80 -8.08
C PRO A 5 -8.86 -8.78 -9.21
N GLN A 6 -9.94 -8.06 -9.45
CA GLN A 6 -9.96 -7.02 -10.48
C GLN A 6 -9.22 -5.79 -9.95
N ILE A 7 -8.00 -5.61 -10.43
CA ILE A 7 -7.18 -4.46 -10.07
C ILE A 7 -7.62 -3.26 -10.90
N GLN A 8 -7.95 -2.18 -10.22
CA GLN A 8 -8.38 -0.92 -10.82
C GLN A 8 -7.44 0.20 -10.42
N VAL A 9 -7.27 1.16 -11.31
CA VAL A 9 -6.48 2.38 -11.07
C VAL A 9 -7.40 3.59 -11.18
N PHE A 10 -7.32 4.46 -10.19
CA PHE A 10 -8.10 5.69 -10.12
C PHE A 10 -7.16 6.88 -10.21
N ARG A 11 -7.52 7.88 -11.00
CA ARG A 11 -6.79 9.15 -11.07
C ARG A 11 -7.58 10.23 -10.38
N ILE A 12 -6.94 10.94 -9.46
CA ILE A 12 -7.48 12.12 -8.78
C ILE A 12 -6.65 13.31 -9.24
N ALA A 13 -7.28 14.23 -9.97
CA ALA A 13 -6.59 15.34 -10.61
C ALA A 13 -6.98 16.68 -9.97
N HIS A 14 -6.02 17.59 -9.93
CA HIS A 14 -6.21 18.97 -9.55
C HIS A 14 -6.30 19.86 -10.80
N SER A 15 -6.92 21.03 -10.66
CA SER A 15 -7.11 21.97 -11.79
C SER A 15 -5.80 22.52 -12.35
N ASP A 16 -4.70 22.47 -11.60
CA ASP A 16 -3.37 22.90 -12.07
C ASP A 16 -2.67 21.88 -12.97
N GLY A 17 -3.28 20.70 -13.19
CA GLY A 17 -2.72 19.61 -13.98
C GLY A 17 -1.97 18.55 -13.17
N SER A 18 -1.71 18.77 -11.88
CA SER A 18 -1.16 17.75 -11.01
C SER A 18 -2.19 16.66 -10.72
N TYR A 19 -1.72 15.44 -10.49
CA TYR A 19 -2.62 14.33 -10.19
C TYR A 19 -1.90 13.23 -9.39
N ILE A 20 -2.71 12.39 -8.77
CA ILE A 20 -2.24 11.13 -8.20
C ILE A 20 -2.97 9.97 -8.88
N GLU A 21 -2.30 8.82 -8.94
CA GLU A 21 -2.92 7.57 -9.33
C GLU A 21 -2.86 6.60 -8.17
N VAL A 22 -3.99 5.97 -7.86
CA VAL A 22 -4.15 5.06 -6.72
C VAL A 22 -4.75 3.76 -7.23
N SER A 23 -4.20 2.64 -6.78
CA SER A 23 -4.74 1.31 -7.07
C SER A 23 -5.64 0.84 -5.93
N ASN A 24 -6.67 0.05 -6.25
CA ASN A 24 -7.46 -0.65 -5.23
C ASN A 24 -6.69 -1.79 -4.57
N LEU A 25 -5.58 -2.24 -5.16
CA LEU A 25 -4.68 -3.18 -4.50
C LEU A 25 -3.86 -2.44 -3.43
N GLY A 26 -4.22 -2.64 -2.17
CA GLY A 26 -3.54 -2.04 -1.04
C GLY A 26 -3.78 -0.54 -0.89
N ALA A 27 -4.74 0.03 -1.61
CA ALA A 27 -4.94 1.48 -1.72
C ALA A 27 -3.61 2.21 -2.04
N ARG A 28 -2.78 1.59 -2.86
CA ARG A 28 -1.42 2.04 -3.14
C ARG A 28 -1.40 3.28 -4.01
N TRP A 29 -0.53 4.20 -3.67
CA TRP A 29 -0.20 5.33 -4.52
C TRP A 29 0.80 4.87 -5.58
N LEU A 30 0.39 4.93 -6.82
CA LEU A 30 1.21 4.50 -7.96
C LEU A 30 2.03 5.64 -8.53
N SER A 31 1.46 6.85 -8.56
CA SER A 31 2.08 8.04 -9.12
C SER A 31 1.61 9.27 -8.38
N TRP A 32 2.51 10.23 -8.28
CA TRP A 32 2.18 11.58 -7.84
C TRP A 32 2.89 12.55 -8.76
N VAL A 33 2.15 13.11 -9.70
CA VAL A 33 2.68 14.01 -10.72
C VAL A 33 2.39 15.45 -10.32
N VAL A 34 3.44 16.23 -10.21
CA VAL A 34 3.38 17.62 -9.77
C VAL A 34 4.10 18.54 -10.77
N SER A 35 3.70 19.80 -10.79
CA SER A 35 4.38 20.85 -11.57
C SER A 35 5.64 21.33 -10.83
N ASP A 36 6.69 21.60 -11.60
CA ASP A 36 7.92 22.22 -11.08
C ASP A 36 7.83 23.76 -11.02
N GLY A 37 6.68 24.32 -11.39
CA GLY A 37 6.48 25.77 -11.48
C GLY A 37 6.91 26.39 -12.81
N ASN A 38 7.57 25.63 -13.69
CA ASN A 38 8.07 26.06 -15.00
C ASN A 38 7.34 25.40 -16.18
N GLY A 39 6.19 24.80 -15.92
CA GLY A 39 5.38 24.12 -16.93
C GLY A 39 5.77 22.68 -17.19
N LYS A 40 6.72 22.12 -16.44
CA LYS A 40 7.06 20.70 -16.49
C LYS A 40 6.38 19.95 -15.36
N TYR A 41 5.93 18.75 -15.67
CA TYR A 41 5.30 17.83 -14.72
C TYR A 41 6.20 16.62 -14.55
N SER A 42 6.39 16.20 -13.30
CA SER A 42 7.21 15.05 -12.96
C SER A 42 6.52 14.19 -11.92
N ASP A 43 6.65 12.88 -12.09
CA ASP A 43 6.25 11.93 -11.06
C ASP A 43 7.31 11.93 -9.96
N ILE A 44 6.91 12.26 -8.74
CA ILE A 44 7.82 12.36 -7.60
C ILE A 44 7.74 11.14 -6.69
N LEU A 45 6.95 10.14 -7.08
CA LEU A 45 6.73 8.93 -6.28
C LEU A 45 7.49 7.76 -6.89
N LEU A 46 8.28 7.08 -6.09
CA LEU A 46 8.93 5.84 -6.49
C LEU A 46 7.88 4.74 -6.68
N GLY A 47 7.92 4.06 -7.81
CA GLY A 47 6.96 3.01 -8.12
C GLY A 47 7.47 2.05 -9.19
N TYR A 48 6.67 1.03 -9.46
CA TYR A 48 6.95 0.06 -10.53
C TYR A 48 6.35 0.53 -11.87
N PRO A 49 6.86 0.01 -13.01
CA PRO A 49 6.35 0.40 -14.34
C PRO A 49 4.89 0.06 -14.59
N THR A 50 4.40 -1.07 -14.05
CA THR A 50 3.01 -1.51 -14.25
C THR A 50 2.32 -1.81 -12.93
N VAL A 51 1.00 -1.68 -12.91
CA VAL A 51 0.21 -1.97 -11.70
C VAL A 51 0.32 -3.43 -11.27
N LEU A 52 0.50 -4.35 -12.21
CA LEU A 52 0.62 -5.77 -11.91
C LEU A 52 1.93 -6.11 -11.18
N ASP A 53 2.96 -5.31 -11.34
CA ASP A 53 4.24 -5.50 -10.65
C ASP A 53 4.08 -5.40 -9.12
N TYR A 54 3.08 -4.64 -8.66
CA TYR A 54 2.79 -4.48 -7.23
C TYR A 54 2.27 -5.76 -6.57
N LEU A 55 1.79 -6.74 -7.34
CA LEU A 55 1.35 -8.04 -6.81
C LEU A 55 2.51 -8.84 -6.21
N GLN A 56 3.74 -8.58 -6.67
CA GLN A 56 4.94 -9.26 -6.18
C GLN A 56 5.84 -8.35 -5.35
N ASP A 57 5.34 -7.17 -4.99
CA ASP A 57 6.06 -6.23 -4.15
C ASP A 57 6.29 -6.80 -2.74
N ASP A 58 7.51 -6.71 -2.26
CA ASP A 58 7.92 -7.12 -0.93
C ASP A 58 8.45 -5.99 -0.05
N CYS A 59 8.36 -4.74 -0.55
CA CYS A 59 8.89 -3.57 0.15
C CYS A 59 7.83 -2.49 0.43
N TYR A 60 6.55 -2.84 0.37
CA TYR A 60 5.44 -1.93 0.68
C TYR A 60 5.42 -0.67 -0.18
N MET A 61 5.84 -0.78 -1.44
CA MET A 61 5.92 0.35 -2.37
C MET A 61 4.56 1.03 -2.53
N GLY A 62 4.49 2.32 -2.17
CA GLY A 62 3.27 3.12 -2.25
C GLY A 62 2.13 2.68 -1.34
N ALA A 63 2.34 1.68 -0.51
CA ALA A 63 1.28 1.02 0.24
C ALA A 63 0.71 1.89 1.36
N ILE A 64 -0.58 1.70 1.63
CA ILE A 64 -1.18 2.12 2.89
C ILE A 64 -0.93 1.02 3.90
N VAL A 65 -0.23 1.35 4.97
CA VAL A 65 0.23 0.40 5.98
C VAL A 65 -0.79 0.33 7.11
N GLY A 66 -1.15 -0.88 7.50
CA GLY A 66 -2.08 -1.09 8.59
C GLY A 66 -2.47 -2.58 8.73
N ARG A 67 -3.18 -2.93 9.84
CA ARG A 67 -3.71 -2.00 10.88
C ARG A 67 -2.62 -1.33 11.72
N PHE A 68 -1.45 -1.94 11.89
CA PHE A 68 -0.32 -1.32 12.60
C PHE A 68 0.84 -1.13 11.64
N ALA A 69 1.65 -0.13 11.93
CA ALA A 69 2.87 0.14 11.19
C ALA A 69 4.08 -0.37 11.98
N ASN A 70 5.13 -0.70 11.22
CA ASN A 70 6.39 -1.17 11.79
C ASN A 70 6.23 -2.50 12.54
N ARG A 71 7.17 -2.83 13.40
CA ARG A 71 7.28 -4.16 14.02
C ARG A 71 6.61 -4.24 15.38
N ILE A 72 6.00 -5.41 15.63
CA ILE A 72 5.62 -5.84 16.96
C ILE A 72 6.43 -7.10 17.27
N GLY A 73 7.32 -7.02 18.26
CA GLY A 73 8.21 -8.08 18.63
C GLY A 73 7.47 -9.33 19.11
N GLY A 74 7.92 -10.49 18.65
CA GLY A 74 7.28 -11.76 18.97
C GLY A 74 5.90 -11.95 18.35
N ALA A 75 5.44 -11.00 17.53
CA ALA A 75 4.13 -11.02 16.86
C ALA A 75 2.97 -11.21 17.84
N THR A 76 3.07 -10.66 19.04
CA THR A 76 2.03 -10.72 20.08
C THR A 76 1.98 -9.40 20.84
N PHE A 77 0.80 -9.06 21.31
CA PHE A 77 0.60 -7.97 22.26
C PHE A 77 -0.62 -8.26 23.13
N SER A 78 -0.69 -7.62 24.28
CA SER A 78 -1.84 -7.71 25.18
C SER A 78 -2.53 -6.36 25.31
N LEU A 79 -3.86 -6.40 25.30
CA LEU A 79 -4.69 -5.21 25.48
C LEU A 79 -5.91 -5.63 26.29
N GLU A 80 -6.18 -4.93 27.41
CA GLU A 80 -7.33 -5.18 28.28
C GLU A 80 -7.42 -6.67 28.69
N ASP A 81 -6.31 -7.23 29.18
CA ASP A 81 -6.17 -8.63 29.62
C ASP A 81 -6.42 -9.67 28.51
N HIS A 82 -6.45 -9.24 27.26
CA HIS A 82 -6.57 -10.11 26.10
C HIS A 82 -5.27 -10.14 25.31
N GLU A 83 -4.77 -11.35 24.99
CA GLU A 83 -3.58 -11.53 24.17
C GLU A 83 -3.97 -11.70 22.71
N TYR A 84 -3.34 -10.92 21.85
CA TYR A 84 -3.49 -10.99 20.40
C TYR A 84 -2.24 -11.59 19.78
N THR A 85 -2.44 -12.65 18.97
CA THR A 85 -1.38 -13.29 18.20
C THR A 85 -1.50 -12.86 16.74
N LEU A 86 -0.37 -12.40 16.18
CA LEU A 86 -0.30 -11.80 14.86
C LEU A 86 0.48 -12.70 13.89
N GLU A 87 0.36 -12.41 12.61
CA GLU A 87 1.14 -13.09 11.58
C GLU A 87 2.63 -12.73 11.70
N LYS A 88 3.49 -13.75 11.53
CA LYS A 88 4.94 -13.57 11.52
C LYS A 88 5.42 -13.43 10.09
N ASN A 89 5.53 -12.21 9.61
CA ASN A 89 6.03 -11.89 8.27
C ASN A 89 7.44 -11.29 8.27
N ASP A 90 8.06 -11.21 9.44
CA ASP A 90 9.43 -10.71 9.60
C ASP A 90 10.14 -11.53 10.69
N GLY A 91 10.59 -12.75 10.32
CA GLY A 91 11.16 -13.70 11.28
C GLY A 91 10.16 -14.08 12.36
N ALA A 92 10.49 -13.82 13.62
CA ALA A 92 9.61 -14.05 14.77
C ALA A 92 8.62 -12.88 15.01
N ASN A 93 8.72 -11.82 14.24
CA ASN A 93 7.97 -10.58 14.45
C ASN A 93 6.89 -10.40 13.39
N THR A 94 5.91 -9.55 13.67
CA THR A 94 5.03 -9.00 12.65
C THR A 94 5.55 -7.64 12.21
N ASN A 95 5.37 -7.31 10.94
CA ASN A 95 5.75 -6.02 10.38
C ASN A 95 4.64 -5.50 9.47
N HIS A 96 4.28 -4.25 9.63
CA HIS A 96 3.32 -3.54 8.79
C HIS A 96 1.98 -4.26 8.57
N GLY A 97 1.44 -4.85 9.63
CA GLY A 97 0.13 -5.51 9.59
C GLY A 97 0.16 -6.98 9.16
N GLY A 98 1.35 -7.56 8.94
CA GLY A 98 1.50 -8.96 8.54
C GLY A 98 1.24 -9.21 7.06
N TYR A 99 1.20 -10.48 6.65
CA TYR A 99 0.95 -10.85 5.25
C TYR A 99 -0.44 -10.41 4.77
N SER A 100 -1.43 -10.41 5.65
CA SER A 100 -2.80 -9.99 5.34
C SER A 100 -3.09 -8.54 5.71
N GLY A 101 -2.05 -7.70 5.79
CA GLY A 101 -2.19 -6.27 6.06
C GLY A 101 -2.89 -5.50 4.95
N PHE A 102 -3.09 -4.21 5.17
CA PHE A 102 -3.84 -3.34 4.24
C PHE A 102 -3.24 -3.30 2.83
N HIS A 103 -1.92 -3.44 2.71
CA HIS A 103 -1.19 -3.44 1.44
C HIS A 103 -1.59 -4.59 0.50
N SER A 104 -2.12 -5.69 1.05
CA SER A 104 -2.48 -6.89 0.29
C SER A 104 -3.98 -7.00 0.02
N LYS A 105 -4.78 -6.08 0.53
CA LYS A 105 -6.24 -6.10 0.37
C LYS A 105 -6.67 -5.41 -0.91
N ILE A 106 -7.80 -5.88 -1.47
CA ILE A 106 -8.50 -5.16 -2.53
C ILE A 106 -9.49 -4.22 -1.86
N TRP A 107 -9.32 -2.94 -2.08
CA TRP A 107 -10.16 -1.90 -1.50
C TRP A 107 -11.25 -1.51 -2.49
N LYS A 108 -12.35 -1.02 -1.96
CA LYS A 108 -13.43 -0.48 -2.77
C LYS A 108 -13.18 1.01 -2.98
N GLY A 109 -13.15 1.44 -4.25
CA GLY A 109 -13.00 2.83 -4.65
C GLY A 109 -14.27 3.39 -5.28
#